data_beed0b64005354d2db30f08697c75136
#
_entry.id   beed0b64005354d2db30f08697c75136
#
_cell.length_a   1.000
_cell.length_b   1.000
_cell.length_c   1.000
_cell.angle_alpha   90.00
_cell.angle_beta   90.00
_cell.angle_gamma   90.00
#
_symmetry.space_group_name_H-M   'P 1'
#
loop_
_entity.id
_entity.type
_entity.pdbx_description
1 polymer ?
#
loop_
_entity_poly.entity_id
_entity_poly.type
_entity_poly.pdbx_seq_one_letter_code
_entity_poly.pdbx_strand_id
1 'polypeptide(L)'
;VGKADSENFLASDAMALAGVTDQIVYLEEGDLVDIQLGKYWVFDRSHKAAQRPVKTVLAHSGAAELGPYRHYMQKEIFEQPRAIADTLEGVEGIVPELFGDGAYRVFKDIDSVLILACGTSYYSGCAAKYWLEDMAGIPTQVEVASEYRYRTSVPNPRTLVVTITQSGETADTLAALRHAQSLGMQQTLTICNVATSAMVRECKLAYITRAGVEIGVASTKAF
;
A
#
# COMPACT_ATOMS: atom_id res chain seq x y z
N VAL A 1 -1.64 8.84 -14.71
CA VAL A 1 -1.45 9.09 -16.15
C VAL A 1 -0.04 8.71 -16.52
N GLY A 2 0.14 7.84 -17.51
CA GLY A 2 1.42 7.55 -18.12
C GLY A 2 1.67 8.49 -19.31
N LYS A 3 2.85 9.05 -19.39
CA LYS A 3 3.26 9.95 -20.47
C LYS A 3 4.30 9.27 -21.35
N ALA A 4 4.08 9.30 -22.67
CA ALA A 4 5.07 8.93 -23.68
C ALA A 4 5.20 10.07 -24.71
N ASP A 5 6.14 9.94 -25.66
CA ASP A 5 6.48 11.03 -26.59
C ASP A 5 5.29 11.45 -27.48
N SER A 6 4.49 10.50 -27.93
CA SER A 6 3.36 10.77 -28.85
C SER A 6 2.00 10.33 -28.31
N GLU A 7 1.96 9.70 -27.15
CA GLU A 7 0.75 9.09 -26.59
C GLU A 7 0.68 9.34 -25.09
N ASN A 8 -0.53 9.32 -24.53
CA ASN A 8 -0.75 9.32 -23.10
C ASN A 8 -1.63 8.13 -22.72
N PHE A 9 -1.40 7.58 -21.55
CA PHE A 9 -2.06 6.38 -21.06
C PHE A 9 -2.75 6.67 -19.72
N LEU A 10 -3.82 5.96 -19.44
CA LEU A 10 -4.52 6.00 -18.16
C LEU A 10 -4.63 4.59 -17.60
N ALA A 11 -4.25 4.45 -16.34
CA ALA A 11 -4.43 3.21 -15.58
C ALA A 11 -4.67 3.52 -14.12
N SER A 12 -5.29 2.61 -13.40
CA SER A 12 -5.48 2.69 -11.95
C SER A 12 -4.19 2.44 -11.18
N ASP A 13 -3.24 1.70 -11.79
CA ASP A 13 -1.96 1.34 -11.20
C ASP A 13 -0.83 1.63 -12.21
N ALA A 14 0.28 2.19 -11.72
CA ALA A 14 1.46 2.45 -12.53
C ALA A 14 2.06 1.17 -13.13
N MET A 15 1.91 0.03 -12.45
CA MET A 15 2.38 -1.27 -12.95
C MET A 15 1.67 -1.74 -14.21
N ALA A 16 0.41 -1.34 -14.40
CA ALA A 16 -0.32 -1.61 -15.63
C ALA A 16 0.28 -0.92 -16.87
N LEU A 17 1.14 0.07 -16.65
CA LEU A 17 1.87 0.80 -17.68
C LEU A 17 3.32 0.35 -17.81
N ALA A 18 3.72 -0.69 -17.07
CA ALA A 18 5.06 -1.26 -17.15
C ALA A 18 5.38 -1.73 -18.58
N GLY A 19 6.53 -1.32 -19.11
CA GLY A 19 6.93 -1.62 -20.50
C GLY A 19 6.29 -0.71 -21.56
N VAL A 20 5.36 0.17 -21.17
CA VAL A 20 4.74 1.18 -22.05
C VAL A 20 5.40 2.55 -21.81
N THR A 21 5.48 2.97 -20.54
CA THR A 21 6.14 4.20 -20.14
C THR A 21 6.60 4.11 -18.69
N ASP A 22 7.70 4.79 -18.37
CA ASP A 22 8.20 4.97 -17.01
C ASP A 22 7.84 6.35 -16.42
N GLN A 23 7.28 7.24 -17.23
CA GLN A 23 6.91 8.59 -16.83
C GLN A 23 5.46 8.63 -16.35
N ILE A 24 5.27 8.69 -15.05
CA ILE A 24 3.94 8.59 -14.41
C ILE A 24 3.57 9.89 -13.71
N VAL A 25 2.37 10.38 -13.98
CA VAL A 25 1.72 11.47 -13.23
C VAL A 25 0.63 10.86 -12.35
N TYR A 26 0.81 10.95 -11.05
CA TYR A 26 -0.20 10.53 -10.08
C TYR A 26 -1.22 11.65 -9.89
N LEU A 27 -2.49 11.30 -10.02
CA LEU A 27 -3.60 12.19 -9.73
C LEU A 27 -3.89 12.21 -8.23
N GLU A 28 -4.37 13.32 -7.73
CA GLU A 28 -4.87 13.47 -6.37
C GLU A 28 -6.38 13.23 -6.30
N GLU A 29 -6.91 13.01 -5.11
CA GLU A 29 -8.33 12.78 -4.89
C GLU A 29 -9.18 13.97 -5.37
N GLY A 30 -10.07 13.68 -6.32
CA GLY A 30 -10.93 14.68 -6.95
C GLY A 30 -10.32 15.38 -8.16
N ASP A 31 -9.13 14.97 -8.60
CA ASP A 31 -8.57 15.45 -9.87
C ASP A 31 -9.37 14.91 -11.06
N LEU A 32 -9.56 15.76 -12.04
CA LEU A 32 -10.07 15.43 -13.35
C LEU A 32 -8.93 15.61 -14.37
N VAL A 33 -8.75 14.66 -15.25
CA VAL A 33 -7.75 14.75 -16.32
C VAL A 33 -8.41 14.71 -17.70
N ASP A 34 -8.06 15.68 -18.54
CA ASP A 34 -8.37 15.68 -19.98
C ASP A 34 -7.12 15.15 -20.70
N ILE A 35 -7.25 14.03 -21.41
CA ILE A 35 -6.17 13.36 -22.11
C ILE A 35 -6.43 13.44 -23.62
N GLN A 36 -5.46 14.00 -24.32
CA GLN A 36 -5.46 14.08 -25.79
C GLN A 36 -4.15 13.51 -26.31
N LEU A 37 -4.07 13.32 -27.62
CA LEU A 37 -2.86 12.83 -28.26
C LEU A 37 -1.66 13.76 -27.97
N GLY A 38 -0.66 13.25 -27.23
CA GLY A 38 0.56 14.01 -26.88
C GLY A 38 0.39 15.12 -25.85
N LYS A 39 -0.82 15.34 -25.32
CA LYS A 39 -1.10 16.39 -24.31
C LYS A 39 -2.07 15.89 -23.25
N TYR A 40 -1.94 16.41 -22.04
CA TYR A 40 -2.93 16.22 -20.98
C TYR A 40 -3.03 17.49 -20.12
N TRP A 41 -4.18 17.69 -19.50
CA TRP A 41 -4.43 18.76 -18.52
C TRP A 41 -5.06 18.15 -17.29
N VAL A 42 -4.61 18.61 -16.13
CA VAL A 42 -5.18 18.19 -14.84
C VAL A 42 -5.92 19.38 -14.24
N PHE A 43 -7.10 19.11 -13.73
CA PHE A 43 -7.92 20.07 -12.98
C PHE A 43 -8.14 19.50 -11.57
N ASP A 44 -7.99 20.34 -10.56
CA ASP A 44 -8.22 19.95 -9.16
C ASP A 44 -9.73 19.83 -8.85
N ARG A 45 -10.03 19.43 -7.61
CA ARG A 45 -11.42 19.34 -7.09
C ARG A 45 -12.24 20.65 -7.27
N SER A 46 -11.57 21.79 -7.37
CA SER A 46 -12.18 23.11 -7.58
C SER A 46 -12.29 23.48 -9.06
N HIS A 47 -12.05 22.54 -9.96
CA HIS A 47 -11.99 22.73 -11.42
C HIS A 47 -10.95 23.78 -11.87
N LYS A 48 -9.90 24.01 -11.09
CA LYS A 48 -8.78 24.86 -11.47
C LYS A 48 -7.66 24.02 -12.06
N ALA A 49 -6.97 24.58 -13.05
CA ALA A 49 -5.81 23.93 -13.64
C ALA A 49 -4.75 23.64 -12.55
N ALA A 50 -4.32 22.41 -12.45
CA ALA A 50 -3.36 21.92 -11.48
C ALA A 50 -2.16 21.29 -12.20
N GLN A 51 -0.97 21.47 -11.63
CA GLN A 51 0.23 20.76 -12.08
C GLN A 51 0.55 19.64 -11.11
N ARG A 52 0.76 18.44 -11.63
CA ARG A 52 1.19 17.26 -10.88
C ARG A 52 2.59 16.85 -11.34
N PRO A 53 3.49 16.52 -10.42
CA PRO A 53 4.86 16.15 -10.79
C PRO A 53 4.87 14.85 -11.58
N VAL A 54 5.69 14.82 -12.63
CA VAL A 54 6.02 13.58 -13.32
C VAL A 54 7.02 12.81 -12.47
N LYS A 55 6.73 11.54 -12.17
CA LYS A 55 7.64 10.64 -11.46
C LYS A 55 8.12 9.56 -12.40
N THR A 56 9.41 9.26 -12.38
CA THR A 56 9.95 8.11 -13.09
C THR A 56 9.77 6.86 -12.23
N VAL A 57 9.04 5.89 -12.75
CA VAL A 57 8.79 4.60 -12.09
C VAL A 57 9.47 3.50 -12.89
N LEU A 58 10.56 2.97 -12.34
CA LEU A 58 11.27 1.85 -12.95
C LEU A 58 10.47 0.56 -12.74
N ALA A 59 9.56 0.28 -13.66
CA ALA A 59 8.86 -0.99 -13.71
C ALA A 59 9.66 -1.97 -14.57
N HIS A 60 10.14 -3.05 -13.97
CA HIS A 60 10.86 -4.09 -14.70
C HIS A 60 9.85 -4.89 -15.54
N SER A 61 9.85 -4.71 -16.85
CA SER A 61 8.98 -5.45 -17.77
C SER A 61 9.14 -6.98 -17.66
N GLY A 62 10.34 -7.47 -17.35
CA GLY A 62 10.60 -8.89 -17.11
C GLY A 62 9.92 -9.48 -15.87
N ALA A 63 9.52 -8.66 -14.91
CA ALA A 63 8.82 -9.16 -13.71
C ALA A 63 7.41 -9.69 -14.01
N ALA A 64 6.80 -9.25 -15.12
CA ALA A 64 5.49 -9.71 -15.57
C ALA A 64 5.54 -10.98 -16.43
N GLU A 65 6.74 -11.52 -16.74
CA GLU A 65 6.86 -12.77 -17.51
C GLU A 65 6.50 -13.99 -16.67
N LEU A 66 5.71 -14.89 -17.25
CA LEU A 66 5.31 -16.15 -16.58
C LEU A 66 6.49 -17.11 -16.35
N GLY A 67 7.53 -17.03 -17.21
CA GLY A 67 8.63 -17.97 -17.19
C GLY A 67 8.17 -19.41 -17.42
N PRO A 68 8.66 -20.39 -16.66
CA PRO A 68 8.28 -21.81 -16.82
C PRO A 68 6.92 -22.17 -16.21
N TYR A 69 6.23 -21.22 -15.58
CA TYR A 69 4.98 -21.49 -14.86
C TYR A 69 3.75 -21.35 -15.76
N ARG A 70 2.70 -22.08 -15.44
CA ARG A 70 1.42 -22.03 -16.18
C ARG A 70 0.54 -20.86 -15.76
N HIS A 71 0.68 -20.38 -14.51
CA HIS A 71 -0.15 -19.34 -13.90
C HIS A 71 0.71 -18.40 -13.05
N TYR A 72 0.35 -17.12 -13.00
CA TYR A 72 1.05 -16.13 -12.17
C TYR A 72 1.05 -16.52 -10.69
N MET A 73 -0.07 -16.93 -10.14
CA MET A 73 -0.14 -17.37 -8.74
C MET A 73 0.85 -18.52 -8.46
N GLN A 74 0.98 -19.49 -9.38
CA GLN A 74 1.95 -20.56 -9.23
C GLN A 74 3.38 -20.02 -9.19
N LYS A 75 3.75 -19.13 -10.13
CA LYS A 75 5.05 -18.45 -10.14
C LYS A 75 5.30 -17.74 -8.80
N GLU A 76 4.34 -16.95 -8.36
CA GLU A 76 4.43 -16.14 -7.15
C GLU A 76 4.58 -16.98 -5.87
N ILE A 77 3.93 -18.14 -5.79
CA ILE A 77 4.14 -19.10 -4.69
C ILE A 77 5.60 -19.56 -4.63
N PHE A 78 6.20 -19.87 -5.78
CA PHE A 78 7.61 -20.30 -5.83
C PHE A 78 8.60 -19.14 -5.65
N GLU A 79 8.17 -17.89 -5.81
CA GLU A 79 8.99 -16.70 -5.55
C GLU A 79 9.03 -16.31 -4.06
N GLN A 80 8.22 -16.89 -3.19
CA GLN A 80 8.15 -16.54 -1.76
C GLN A 80 9.52 -16.51 -1.06
N PRO A 81 10.43 -17.51 -1.21
CA PRO A 81 11.72 -17.46 -0.53
C PRO A 81 12.56 -16.25 -0.92
N ARG A 82 12.51 -15.87 -2.20
CA ARG A 82 13.19 -14.67 -2.71
C ARG A 82 12.52 -13.40 -2.19
N ALA A 83 11.20 -13.31 -2.24
CA ALA A 83 10.45 -12.15 -1.76
C ALA A 83 10.73 -11.86 -0.28
N ILE A 84 10.85 -12.90 0.55
CA ILE A 84 11.24 -12.77 1.96
C ILE A 84 12.67 -12.25 2.09
N ALA A 85 13.62 -12.83 1.34
CA ALA A 85 15.01 -12.40 1.35
C ALA A 85 15.16 -10.94 0.91
N ASP A 86 14.52 -10.55 -0.20
CA ASP A 86 14.56 -9.19 -0.73
C ASP A 86 13.91 -8.18 0.25
N THR A 87 12.83 -8.57 0.96
CA THR A 87 12.17 -7.73 1.96
C THR A 87 13.05 -7.48 3.18
N LEU A 88 13.86 -8.46 3.56
CA LEU A 88 14.78 -8.38 4.70
C LEU A 88 16.16 -7.85 4.32
N GLU A 89 16.44 -7.65 3.03
CA GLU A 89 17.73 -7.15 2.58
C GLU A 89 18.01 -5.74 3.13
N GLY A 90 19.19 -5.59 3.76
CA GLY A 90 19.60 -4.34 4.40
C GLY A 90 18.94 -4.03 5.74
N VAL A 91 18.14 -4.95 6.29
CA VAL A 91 17.61 -4.85 7.64
C VAL A 91 18.62 -5.43 8.63
N GLU A 92 19.56 -4.61 9.11
CA GLU A 92 20.59 -5.01 10.10
C GLU A 92 20.00 -5.16 11.52
N GLY A 93 18.88 -4.52 11.78
CA GLY A 93 18.16 -4.60 13.06
C GLY A 93 16.76 -4.02 12.96
N ILE A 94 15.83 -4.53 13.75
CA ILE A 94 14.45 -4.02 13.81
C ILE A 94 14.44 -2.83 14.76
N VAL A 95 14.48 -1.64 14.17
CA VAL A 95 14.43 -0.35 14.90
C VAL A 95 13.22 0.46 14.43
N PRO A 96 12.67 1.36 15.27
CA PRO A 96 11.50 2.15 14.88
C PRO A 96 11.68 2.95 13.58
N GLU A 97 12.87 3.40 13.30
CA GLU A 97 13.22 4.22 12.11
C GLU A 97 12.98 3.49 10.78
N LEU A 98 12.92 2.16 10.80
CA LEU A 98 12.51 1.37 9.62
C LEU A 98 11.11 1.71 9.11
N PHE A 99 10.26 2.23 9.99
CA PHE A 99 8.87 2.57 9.68
C PHE A 99 8.69 4.05 9.31
N GLY A 100 9.76 4.84 9.36
CA GLY A 100 9.76 6.26 9.01
C GLY A 100 10.01 7.20 10.17
N ASP A 101 10.11 8.48 9.85
CA ASP A 101 10.41 9.53 10.81
C ASP A 101 9.34 9.63 11.91
N GLY A 102 9.79 9.68 13.16
CA GLY A 102 8.90 9.80 14.31
C GLY A 102 8.26 8.49 14.78
N ALA A 103 8.57 7.35 14.18
CA ALA A 103 8.03 6.04 14.56
C ALA A 103 8.27 5.71 16.03
N TYR A 104 9.45 6.04 16.58
CA TYR A 104 9.75 5.87 17.99
C TYR A 104 8.72 6.54 18.91
N ARG A 105 8.30 7.77 18.60
CA ARG A 105 7.30 8.51 19.39
C ARG A 105 5.92 7.84 19.28
N VAL A 106 5.53 7.48 18.07
CA VAL A 106 4.26 6.79 17.82
C VAL A 106 4.19 5.50 18.63
N PHE A 107 5.21 4.64 18.54
CA PHE A 107 5.22 3.34 19.23
C PHE A 107 5.25 3.47 20.75
N LYS A 108 5.81 4.55 21.28
CA LYS A 108 5.82 4.81 22.72
C LYS A 108 4.46 5.29 23.26
N ASP A 109 3.67 5.97 22.45
CA ASP A 109 2.44 6.62 22.86
C ASP A 109 1.17 5.78 22.66
N ILE A 110 1.27 4.63 21.97
CA ILE A 110 0.15 3.72 21.72
C ILE A 110 -0.06 2.75 22.89
N ASP A 111 -1.30 2.31 23.08
CA ASP A 111 -1.68 1.28 24.04
C ASP A 111 -2.48 0.12 23.43
N SER A 112 -2.77 0.19 22.13
CA SER A 112 -3.46 -0.85 21.39
C SER A 112 -3.11 -0.79 19.89
N VAL A 113 -3.37 -1.89 19.19
CA VAL A 113 -3.18 -2.00 17.74
C VAL A 113 -4.49 -2.45 17.10
N LEU A 114 -4.86 -1.80 15.99
CA LEU A 114 -5.96 -2.21 15.12
C LEU A 114 -5.40 -2.50 13.73
N ILE A 115 -5.46 -3.75 13.30
CA ILE A 115 -5.03 -4.17 11.96
C ILE A 115 -6.24 -4.21 11.03
N LEU A 116 -6.18 -3.48 9.92
CA LEU A 116 -7.21 -3.39 8.90
C LEU A 116 -6.69 -3.95 7.58
N ALA A 117 -7.28 -5.01 7.09
CA ALA A 117 -6.86 -5.65 5.85
C ALA A 117 -7.99 -6.47 5.21
N CYS A 118 -7.77 -6.93 3.98
CA CYS A 118 -8.64 -7.85 3.26
C CYS A 118 -7.85 -9.07 2.77
N GLY A 119 -8.54 -10.18 2.51
CA GLY A 119 -7.97 -11.37 1.90
C GLY A 119 -6.80 -11.98 2.69
N THR A 120 -5.75 -12.38 1.98
CA THR A 120 -4.55 -12.99 2.60
C THR A 120 -3.81 -12.03 3.52
N SER A 121 -3.82 -10.73 3.23
CA SER A 121 -3.31 -9.69 4.13
C SER A 121 -4.03 -9.67 5.48
N TYR A 122 -5.34 -9.92 5.51
CA TYR A 122 -6.09 -10.06 6.76
C TYR A 122 -5.61 -11.28 7.56
N TYR A 123 -5.36 -12.41 6.90
CA TYR A 123 -4.86 -13.61 7.59
C TYR A 123 -3.45 -13.43 8.14
N SER A 124 -2.58 -12.68 7.45
CA SER A 124 -1.27 -12.31 8.00
C SER A 124 -1.39 -11.46 9.26
N GLY A 125 -2.36 -10.54 9.27
CA GLY A 125 -2.72 -9.75 10.46
C GLY A 125 -3.21 -10.63 11.62
N CYS A 126 -4.02 -11.66 11.34
CA CYS A 126 -4.46 -12.62 12.35
C CYS A 126 -3.30 -13.38 12.99
N ALA A 127 -2.29 -13.75 12.21
CA ALA A 127 -1.07 -14.37 12.74
C ALA A 127 -0.25 -13.37 13.57
N ALA A 128 -0.05 -12.16 13.05
CA ALA A 128 0.71 -11.12 13.71
C ALA A 128 0.10 -10.68 15.06
N LYS A 129 -1.22 -10.75 15.21
CA LYS A 129 -1.92 -10.46 16.46
C LYS A 129 -1.31 -11.22 17.64
N TYR A 130 -1.16 -12.54 17.49
CA TYR A 130 -0.64 -13.37 18.58
C TYR A 130 0.79 -12.98 18.96
N TRP A 131 1.62 -12.61 17.98
CA TRP A 131 2.99 -12.17 18.27
C TRP A 131 3.03 -10.80 18.95
N LEU A 132 2.17 -9.87 18.55
CA LEU A 132 2.08 -8.56 19.18
C LEU A 132 1.59 -8.66 20.63
N GLU A 133 0.60 -9.52 20.90
CA GLU A 133 0.08 -9.74 22.24
C GLU A 133 1.11 -10.49 23.12
N ASP A 134 1.77 -11.53 22.61
CA ASP A 134 2.73 -12.36 23.37
C ASP A 134 4.06 -11.63 23.61
N MET A 135 4.65 -11.05 22.57
CA MET A 135 6.00 -10.48 22.66
C MET A 135 6.00 -9.01 23.09
N ALA A 136 5.02 -8.23 22.68
CA ALA A 136 4.96 -6.79 22.99
C ALA A 136 3.96 -6.47 24.11
N GLY A 137 3.11 -7.41 24.52
CA GLY A 137 2.09 -7.20 25.55
C GLY A 137 1.06 -6.13 25.16
N ILE A 138 0.85 -5.90 23.86
CA ILE A 138 -0.05 -4.86 23.36
C ILE A 138 -1.36 -5.47 22.83
N PRO A 139 -2.53 -5.07 23.37
CA PRO A 139 -3.82 -5.54 22.87
C PRO A 139 -3.98 -5.27 21.37
N THR A 140 -4.30 -6.32 20.60
CA THR A 140 -4.37 -6.23 19.14
C THR A 140 -5.70 -6.76 18.64
N GLN A 141 -6.37 -5.95 17.81
CA GLN A 141 -7.56 -6.34 17.08
C GLN A 141 -7.24 -6.45 15.59
N VAL A 142 -7.88 -7.39 14.92
CA VAL A 142 -7.75 -7.55 13.46
C VAL A 142 -9.16 -7.57 12.87
N GLU A 143 -9.40 -6.69 11.91
CA GLU A 143 -10.71 -6.56 11.29
C GLU A 143 -10.62 -6.58 9.77
N VAL A 144 -11.63 -7.18 9.15
CA VAL A 144 -11.80 -7.13 7.70
C VAL A 144 -12.16 -5.70 7.31
N ALA A 145 -11.36 -5.08 6.46
CA ALA A 145 -11.51 -3.67 6.14
C ALA A 145 -12.86 -3.35 5.45
N SER A 146 -13.38 -4.28 4.63
CA SER A 146 -14.69 -4.14 3.99
C SER A 146 -15.85 -4.04 5.00
N GLU A 147 -15.70 -4.64 6.17
CA GLU A 147 -16.71 -4.59 7.25
C GLU A 147 -16.48 -3.38 8.17
N TYR A 148 -15.21 -3.15 8.55
CA TYR A 148 -14.85 -2.08 9.46
C TYR A 148 -15.29 -0.70 8.95
N ARG A 149 -15.18 -0.44 7.64
CA ARG A 149 -15.54 0.84 7.04
C ARG A 149 -17.00 1.27 7.23
N TYR A 150 -17.88 0.32 7.51
CA TYR A 150 -19.33 0.57 7.63
C TYR A 150 -19.88 0.46 9.05
N ARG A 151 -19.14 -0.20 9.93
CA ARG A 151 -19.65 -0.43 11.28
C ARG A 151 -19.33 0.74 12.22
N THR A 152 -20.19 0.92 13.23
CA THR A 152 -19.88 1.77 14.37
C THR A 152 -18.85 1.07 15.26
N SER A 153 -17.75 1.73 15.55
CA SER A 153 -16.70 1.25 16.47
C SER A 153 -16.48 2.25 17.59
N VAL A 154 -15.97 1.76 18.72
CA VAL A 154 -15.57 2.63 19.83
C VAL A 154 -14.08 2.97 19.62
N PRO A 155 -13.75 4.23 19.28
CA PRO A 155 -12.37 4.60 18.99
C PRO A 155 -11.54 4.74 20.27
N ASN A 156 -10.28 4.35 20.19
CA ASN A 156 -9.26 4.73 21.14
C ASN A 156 -8.20 5.59 20.42
N PRO A 157 -8.04 6.88 20.74
CA PRO A 157 -7.09 7.77 20.07
C PRO A 157 -5.62 7.32 20.18
N ARG A 158 -5.32 6.45 21.14
CA ARG A 158 -3.98 5.87 21.33
C ARG A 158 -3.80 4.53 20.62
N THR A 159 -4.69 4.19 19.70
CA THR A 159 -4.56 3.01 18.85
C THR A 159 -3.64 3.29 17.67
N LEU A 160 -2.68 2.40 17.42
CA LEU A 160 -1.98 2.32 16.15
C LEU A 160 -2.87 1.58 15.14
N VAL A 161 -3.32 2.27 14.12
CA VAL A 161 -4.04 1.66 13.00
C VAL A 161 -2.99 1.16 11.99
N VAL A 162 -2.94 -0.15 11.81
CA VAL A 162 -2.04 -0.80 10.86
C VAL A 162 -2.83 -1.30 9.67
N THR A 163 -2.46 -0.86 8.47
CA THR A 163 -3.02 -1.44 7.24
C THR A 163 -2.00 -2.39 6.61
N ILE A 164 -2.47 -3.53 6.13
CA ILE A 164 -1.66 -4.50 5.39
C ILE A 164 -2.26 -4.63 4.00
N THR A 165 -1.48 -4.31 2.96
CA THR A 165 -1.99 -4.29 1.59
C THR A 165 -0.86 -4.47 0.57
N GLN A 166 -1.07 -5.31 -0.43
CA GLN A 166 -0.08 -5.53 -1.49
C GLN A 166 0.00 -4.30 -2.42
N SER A 167 -1.11 -3.88 -3.02
CA SER A 167 -1.15 -2.78 -3.98
C SER A 167 -1.15 -1.40 -3.32
N GLY A 168 -1.67 -1.30 -2.09
CA GLY A 168 -1.93 -0.02 -1.44
C GLY A 168 -3.06 0.81 -2.06
N GLU A 169 -3.85 0.21 -2.95
CA GLU A 169 -4.96 0.85 -3.67
C GLU A 169 -6.31 0.16 -3.40
N THR A 170 -6.36 -0.81 -2.50
CA THR A 170 -7.60 -1.51 -2.17
C THR A 170 -8.61 -0.54 -1.56
N ALA A 171 -9.71 -0.29 -2.28
CA ALA A 171 -10.69 0.73 -1.93
C ALA A 171 -11.28 0.53 -0.51
N ASP A 172 -11.57 -0.71 -0.12
CA ASP A 172 -12.09 -1.01 1.20
C ASP A 172 -11.08 -0.71 2.31
N THR A 173 -9.80 -1.02 2.09
CA THR A 173 -8.75 -0.76 3.09
C THR A 173 -8.47 0.73 3.22
N LEU A 174 -8.46 1.49 2.12
CA LEU A 174 -8.36 2.95 2.14
C LEU A 174 -9.55 3.59 2.85
N ALA A 175 -10.77 3.15 2.56
CA ALA A 175 -11.97 3.67 3.22
C ALA A 175 -11.99 3.33 4.72
N ALA A 176 -11.53 2.14 5.10
CA ALA A 176 -11.42 1.75 6.51
C ALA A 176 -10.37 2.60 7.27
N LEU A 177 -9.22 2.88 6.65
CA LEU A 177 -8.22 3.80 7.20
C LEU A 177 -8.80 5.19 7.43
N ARG A 178 -9.45 5.76 6.42
CA ARG A 178 -10.09 7.08 6.49
C ARG A 178 -11.20 7.12 7.54
N HIS A 179 -11.98 6.04 7.67
CA HIS A 179 -12.97 5.90 8.72
C HIS A 179 -12.32 5.93 10.11
N ALA A 180 -11.27 5.15 10.35
CA ALA A 180 -10.54 5.16 11.61
C ALA A 180 -9.96 6.55 11.94
N GLN A 181 -9.37 7.23 10.96
CA GLN A 181 -8.88 8.61 11.11
C GLN A 181 -10.00 9.59 11.46
N SER A 182 -11.18 9.46 10.85
CA SER A 182 -12.35 10.32 11.15
C SER A 182 -12.87 10.14 12.58
N LEU A 183 -12.61 8.97 13.17
CA LEU A 183 -12.93 8.67 14.57
C LEU A 183 -11.84 9.14 15.55
N GLY A 184 -10.78 9.80 15.08
CA GLY A 184 -9.71 10.35 15.91
C GLY A 184 -8.48 9.44 16.09
N MET A 185 -8.45 8.26 15.49
CA MET A 185 -7.28 7.36 15.52
C MET A 185 -6.25 7.81 14.47
N GLN A 186 -5.37 8.72 14.88
CA GLN A 186 -4.45 9.41 13.96
C GLN A 186 -3.07 8.74 13.84
N GLN A 187 -2.76 7.74 14.68
CA GLN A 187 -1.50 7.01 14.57
C GLN A 187 -1.67 5.87 13.57
N THR A 188 -1.04 6.00 12.41
CA THR A 188 -1.25 5.10 11.27
C THR A 188 0.06 4.56 10.73
N LEU A 189 0.08 3.27 10.42
CA LEU A 189 1.19 2.57 9.79
C LEU A 189 0.64 1.73 8.63
N THR A 190 1.33 1.70 7.52
CA THR A 190 1.04 0.72 6.47
C THR A 190 2.21 -0.22 6.24
N ILE A 191 1.89 -1.50 6.03
CA ILE A 191 2.81 -2.49 5.47
C ILE A 191 2.35 -2.73 4.04
N CYS A 192 3.14 -2.26 3.06
CA CYS A 192 2.71 -2.18 1.67
C CYS A 192 3.85 -2.56 0.72
N ASN A 193 3.52 -3.21 -0.39
CA ASN A 193 4.54 -3.58 -1.39
C ASN A 193 4.78 -2.48 -2.44
N VAL A 194 3.86 -1.52 -2.58
CA VAL A 194 3.97 -0.43 -3.56
C VAL A 194 4.22 0.90 -2.86
N ALA A 195 5.46 1.37 -2.90
CA ALA A 195 5.93 2.56 -2.18
C ALA A 195 5.23 3.88 -2.61
N THR A 196 4.67 3.93 -3.80
CA THR A 196 4.02 5.12 -4.36
C THR A 196 2.50 5.10 -4.25
N SER A 197 1.95 4.10 -3.56
CA SER A 197 0.51 3.88 -3.44
C SER A 197 -0.20 4.96 -2.61
N ALA A 198 -1.54 5.03 -2.76
CA ALA A 198 -2.37 5.93 -1.96
C ALA A 198 -2.25 5.64 -0.46
N MET A 199 -2.20 4.35 -0.08
CA MET A 199 -2.06 3.94 1.31
C MET A 199 -0.80 4.50 1.97
N VAL A 200 0.34 4.44 1.27
CA VAL A 200 1.62 4.97 1.77
C VAL A 200 1.55 6.50 1.92
N ARG A 201 0.86 7.18 1.01
CA ARG A 201 0.70 8.64 1.10
C ARG A 201 -0.23 9.10 2.23
N GLU A 202 -1.18 8.26 2.62
CA GLU A 202 -2.19 8.59 3.65
C GLU A 202 -1.78 8.16 5.06
N CYS A 203 -0.87 7.20 5.21
CA CYS A 203 -0.34 6.79 6.50
C CYS A 203 0.83 7.67 6.96
N LYS A 204 0.96 7.84 8.27
CA LYS A 204 2.11 8.55 8.86
C LYS A 204 3.39 7.76 8.76
N LEU A 205 3.31 6.46 8.92
CA LEU A 205 4.42 5.51 8.91
C LEU A 205 4.19 4.47 7.82
N ALA A 206 5.26 3.97 7.25
CA ALA A 206 5.19 2.93 6.22
C ALA A 206 6.38 1.97 6.31
N TYR A 207 6.11 0.69 6.11
CA TYR A 207 7.13 -0.30 5.80
C TYR A 207 6.86 -0.86 4.41
N ILE A 208 7.85 -0.78 3.54
CA ILE A 208 7.72 -1.26 2.17
C ILE A 208 8.32 -2.65 2.06
N THR A 209 7.47 -3.64 1.78
CA THR A 209 7.93 -4.97 1.41
C THR A 209 8.55 -4.91 0.02
N ARG A 210 9.53 -5.78 -0.25
CA ARG A 210 10.22 -5.84 -1.54
C ARG A 210 9.89 -7.14 -2.26
N ALA A 211 8.64 -7.56 -2.19
CA ALA A 211 8.18 -8.81 -2.77
C ALA A 211 8.16 -8.80 -4.32
N GLY A 212 8.42 -7.64 -4.93
CA GLY A 212 8.36 -7.47 -6.38
C GLY A 212 6.93 -7.39 -6.89
N VAL A 213 6.77 -7.52 -8.21
CA VAL A 213 5.47 -7.47 -8.87
C VAL A 213 4.66 -8.72 -8.54
N GLU A 214 3.39 -8.53 -8.17
CA GLU A 214 2.43 -9.60 -7.95
C GLU A 214 1.18 -9.33 -8.81
N ILE A 215 0.82 -10.28 -9.66
CA ILE A 215 -0.26 -10.19 -10.65
C ILE A 215 -1.44 -11.08 -10.26
N GLY A 216 -1.18 -12.16 -9.55
CA GLY A 216 -2.23 -13.05 -9.04
C GLY A 216 -3.21 -12.29 -8.14
N VAL A 217 -4.52 -12.56 -8.30
CA VAL A 217 -5.56 -11.84 -7.55
C VAL A 217 -5.43 -12.03 -6.04
N ALA A 218 -5.15 -13.25 -5.60
CA ALA A 218 -4.82 -13.51 -4.20
C ALA A 218 -3.31 -13.32 -4.00
N SER A 219 -2.93 -12.40 -3.12
CA SER A 219 -1.53 -12.21 -2.75
C SER A 219 -0.98 -13.49 -2.11
N THR A 220 0.15 -13.96 -2.62
CA THR A 220 0.78 -15.21 -2.15
C THR A 220 2.21 -15.04 -1.68
N LYS A 221 2.88 -13.95 -2.07
CA LYS A 221 4.28 -13.70 -1.73
C LYS A 221 4.54 -12.40 -0.98
N ALA A 222 3.60 -11.46 -1.00
CA ALA A 222 3.78 -10.17 -0.32
C ALA A 222 3.59 -10.26 1.21
N PHE A 223 2.75 -11.22 1.68
CA PHE A 223 2.45 -11.42 3.10
C PHE A 223 2.27 -12.90 3.46
#